data_28f9722b29f3342334a64a767fbd7eb2
#
_entry.id   28f9722b29f3342334a64a767fbd7eb2
#
_cell.length_a   1.000
_cell.length_b   1.000
_cell.length_c   1.000
_cell.angle_alpha   90.00
_cell.angle_beta   90.00
_cell.angle_gamma   90.00
#
_symmetry.space_group_name_H-M   'P 1'
#
loop_
_entity.id
_entity.type
_entity.pdbx_description
1 polymer ?
#
loop_
_entity_poly.entity_id
_entity_poly.type
_entity_poly.pdbx_seq_one_letter_code
_entity_poly.pdbx_strand_id
1 'polypeptide(L)'
;MEVRNIMAETLTHRFTEFLLESNALKFGDFTLKSGRKSPYFINAGAFDDGKKVAALGAFYAEKISQAIVHNTIPRNIDTVFGPAYKGIPLAVSTAIALTAGHNMTVGYTFDRKEKKDHGDGGWMVGTPLTDGMKVLLVDDVMTAGTAVREVIPKLKAEANVEVVGLVLSVDRMEKTKDSDMSAVRPWSRFASRCSPSPTCARSSTPPPR
;
A
#
# COMPACT_ATOMS: atom_id res chain seq x y z
N MET A 1 -41.16 12.39 3.92
CA MET A 1 -40.13 12.13 2.88
C MET A 1 -38.77 12.41 3.52
N GLU A 2 -38.18 11.39 4.14
CA GLU A 2 -36.89 11.51 4.85
C GLU A 2 -35.80 11.62 3.83
N VAL A 3 -35.14 12.77 3.79
CA VAL A 3 -33.87 12.93 3.07
C VAL A 3 -32.84 12.12 3.86
N ARG A 4 -32.58 10.88 3.45
CA ARG A 4 -31.41 10.13 3.90
C ARG A 4 -30.17 10.96 3.53
N ASN A 5 -29.56 11.51 4.56
CA ASN A 5 -28.26 12.16 4.46
C ASN A 5 -27.25 11.07 4.07
N ILE A 6 -27.04 10.85 2.77
CA ILE A 6 -26.03 9.94 2.26
C ILE A 6 -24.70 10.63 2.53
N MET A 7 -24.18 10.45 3.74
CA MET A 7 -22.77 10.75 4.00
C MET A 7 -21.97 9.90 3.02
N ALA A 8 -21.25 10.55 2.12
CA ALA A 8 -20.34 9.86 1.21
C ALA A 8 -19.39 9.00 2.07
N GLU A 9 -19.45 7.69 1.87
CA GLU A 9 -18.57 6.76 2.58
C GLU A 9 -17.12 7.14 2.35
N THR A 10 -16.35 7.23 3.42
CA THR A 10 -14.93 7.55 3.31
C THR A 10 -14.18 6.41 2.59
N LEU A 11 -13.12 6.73 1.89
CA LEU A 11 -12.23 5.73 1.27
C LEU A 11 -11.82 4.64 2.27
N THR A 12 -11.53 5.05 3.52
CA THR A 12 -11.15 4.12 4.60
C THR A 12 -12.28 3.12 4.93
N HIS A 13 -13.54 3.57 4.96
CA HIS A 13 -14.68 2.70 5.24
C HIS A 13 -14.86 1.68 4.12
N ARG A 14 -14.96 2.12 2.88
CA ARG A 14 -15.08 1.25 1.69
C ARG A 14 -13.92 0.26 1.60
N PHE A 15 -12.69 0.70 1.90
CA PHE A 15 -11.54 -0.18 1.91
C PHE A 15 -11.61 -1.24 3.01
N THR A 16 -12.10 -0.88 4.20
CA THR A 16 -12.28 -1.83 5.31
C THR A 16 -13.32 -2.89 4.97
N GLU A 17 -14.45 -2.51 4.37
CA GLU A 17 -15.47 -3.44 3.88
C GLU A 17 -14.87 -4.38 2.81
N PHE A 18 -14.13 -3.85 1.85
CA PHE A 18 -13.45 -4.65 0.84
C PHE A 18 -12.47 -5.67 1.46
N LEU A 19 -11.73 -5.30 2.50
CA LEU A 19 -10.83 -6.23 3.21
C LEU A 19 -11.61 -7.37 3.89
N LEU A 20 -12.79 -7.09 4.45
CA LEU A 20 -13.67 -8.07 5.07
C LEU A 20 -14.29 -9.00 4.03
N GLU A 21 -14.89 -8.47 2.98
CA GLU A 21 -15.51 -9.22 1.88
C GLU A 21 -14.52 -10.14 1.15
N SER A 22 -13.27 -9.66 1.01
CA SER A 22 -12.18 -10.43 0.40
C SER A 22 -11.57 -11.47 1.35
N ASN A 23 -12.03 -11.60 2.60
CA ASN A 23 -11.41 -12.40 3.65
C ASN A 23 -9.93 -12.04 3.93
N ALA A 24 -9.51 -10.85 3.55
CA ALA A 24 -8.18 -10.33 3.81
C ALA A 24 -8.01 -9.84 5.25
N LEU A 25 -9.07 -9.32 5.86
CA LEU A 25 -9.11 -8.92 7.27
C LEU A 25 -9.93 -9.93 8.07
N LYS A 26 -9.31 -10.50 9.12
CA LYS A 26 -9.95 -11.46 10.04
C LYS A 26 -9.79 -10.98 11.47
N PHE A 27 -10.83 -11.13 12.28
CA PHE A 27 -10.80 -10.88 13.73
C PHE A 27 -10.67 -12.19 14.49
N GLY A 28 -9.95 -12.16 15.62
CA GLY A 28 -9.70 -13.32 16.47
C GLY A 28 -8.40 -13.16 17.27
N ASP A 29 -7.99 -14.22 17.96
CA ASP A 29 -6.75 -14.23 18.72
C ASP A 29 -5.61 -14.78 17.84
N PHE A 30 -4.77 -13.88 17.36
CA PHE A 30 -3.64 -14.23 16.51
C PHE A 30 -2.30 -13.97 17.22
N THR A 31 -1.32 -14.82 16.95
CA THR A 31 0.07 -14.57 17.32
C THR A 31 0.85 -14.22 16.05
N LEU A 32 1.39 -13.01 15.99
CA LEU A 32 2.15 -12.52 14.84
C LEU A 32 3.55 -13.15 14.77
N LYS A 33 4.23 -13.03 13.63
CA LYS A 33 5.63 -13.47 13.49
C LYS A 33 6.58 -12.82 14.50
N SER A 34 6.25 -11.64 15.00
CA SER A 34 6.97 -10.95 16.06
C SER A 34 6.73 -11.53 17.47
N GLY A 35 5.86 -12.55 17.61
CA GLY A 35 5.40 -13.11 18.88
C GLY A 35 4.31 -12.30 19.58
N ARG A 36 3.92 -11.15 19.04
CA ARG A 36 2.87 -10.29 19.63
C ARG A 36 1.48 -10.88 19.41
N LYS A 37 0.60 -10.73 20.40
CA LYS A 37 -0.82 -11.00 20.26
C LYS A 37 -1.51 -9.87 19.46
N SER A 38 -2.45 -10.24 18.61
CA SER A 38 -3.21 -9.31 17.78
C SER A 38 -4.67 -9.76 17.71
N PRO A 39 -5.64 -8.85 17.90
CA PRO A 39 -7.07 -9.17 17.77
C PRO A 39 -7.50 -9.25 16.30
N TYR A 40 -6.61 -9.03 15.36
CA TYR A 40 -6.88 -9.14 13.92
C TYR A 40 -5.67 -9.65 13.15
N PHE A 41 -5.94 -10.22 11.99
CA PHE A 41 -4.93 -10.69 11.05
C PHE A 41 -5.24 -10.17 9.64
N ILE A 42 -4.21 -9.68 8.94
CA ILE A 42 -4.29 -9.27 7.54
C ILE A 42 -3.59 -10.33 6.68
N ASN A 43 -4.35 -10.89 5.74
CA ASN A 43 -3.87 -11.85 4.76
C ASN A 43 -3.94 -11.27 3.35
N ALA A 44 -2.87 -10.65 2.90
CA ALA A 44 -2.80 -10.13 1.52
C ALA A 44 -2.83 -11.24 0.44
N GLY A 45 -2.60 -12.50 0.81
CA GLY A 45 -2.79 -13.63 -0.10
C GLY A 45 -4.25 -13.94 -0.44
N ALA A 46 -5.20 -13.27 0.22
CA ALA A 46 -6.63 -13.40 -0.11
C ALA A 46 -7.03 -12.62 -1.39
N PHE A 47 -6.16 -11.75 -1.89
CA PHE A 47 -6.36 -11.08 -3.18
C PHE A 47 -5.84 -11.98 -4.32
N ASP A 48 -6.54 -13.07 -4.57
CA ASP A 48 -6.11 -14.20 -5.39
C ASP A 48 -6.84 -14.30 -6.76
N ASP A 49 -7.73 -13.35 -7.04
CA ASP A 49 -8.43 -13.25 -8.32
C ASP A 49 -8.35 -11.85 -8.94
N GLY A 50 -8.65 -11.78 -10.25
CA GLY A 50 -8.57 -10.54 -11.01
C GLY A 50 -9.51 -9.44 -10.54
N LYS A 51 -10.70 -9.78 -10.01
CA LYS A 51 -11.67 -8.83 -9.48
C LYS A 51 -11.10 -8.15 -8.22
N LYS A 52 -10.57 -8.95 -7.29
CA LYS A 52 -9.98 -8.44 -6.05
C LYS A 52 -8.72 -7.61 -6.30
N VAL A 53 -7.83 -8.07 -7.20
CA VAL A 53 -6.62 -7.33 -7.56
C VAL A 53 -6.95 -6.02 -8.27
N ALA A 54 -7.93 -6.00 -9.17
CA ALA A 54 -8.38 -4.78 -9.83
C ALA A 54 -8.99 -3.78 -8.83
N ALA A 55 -9.85 -4.24 -7.91
CA ALA A 55 -10.42 -3.41 -6.85
C ALA A 55 -9.33 -2.85 -5.92
N LEU A 56 -8.36 -3.68 -5.52
CA LEU A 56 -7.23 -3.26 -4.71
C LEU A 56 -6.44 -2.15 -5.40
N GLY A 57 -6.10 -2.32 -6.68
CA GLY A 57 -5.42 -1.30 -7.48
C GLY A 57 -6.20 0.01 -7.56
N ALA A 58 -7.54 -0.06 -7.68
CA ALA A 58 -8.41 1.12 -7.68
C ALA A 58 -8.37 1.87 -6.35
N PHE A 59 -8.36 1.18 -5.20
CA PHE A 59 -8.20 1.80 -3.88
C PHE A 59 -6.85 2.52 -3.73
N TYR A 60 -5.76 1.89 -4.22
CA TYR A 60 -4.45 2.53 -4.22
C TYR A 60 -4.43 3.77 -5.12
N ALA A 61 -4.97 3.67 -6.33
CA ALA A 61 -5.04 4.80 -7.26
C ALA A 61 -5.86 5.98 -6.69
N GLU A 62 -7.02 5.71 -6.07
CA GLU A 62 -7.82 6.72 -5.40
C GLU A 62 -7.04 7.39 -4.26
N LYS A 63 -6.32 6.59 -3.44
CA LYS A 63 -5.50 7.13 -2.35
C LYS A 63 -4.36 8.00 -2.86
N ILE A 64 -3.69 7.58 -3.94
CA ILE A 64 -2.63 8.36 -4.60
C ILE A 64 -3.22 9.68 -5.14
N SER A 65 -4.37 9.62 -5.82
CA SER A 65 -5.05 10.80 -6.34
C SER A 65 -5.40 11.80 -5.22
N GLN A 66 -5.93 11.32 -4.09
CA GLN A 66 -6.18 12.16 -2.91
C GLN A 66 -4.90 12.79 -2.37
N ALA A 67 -3.80 12.03 -2.29
CA ALA A 67 -2.52 12.53 -1.81
C ALA A 67 -1.93 13.61 -2.73
N ILE A 68 -2.13 13.49 -4.04
CA ILE A 68 -1.76 14.52 -5.03
C ILE A 68 -2.60 15.77 -4.84
N VAL A 69 -3.93 15.65 -4.71
CA VAL A 69 -4.84 16.79 -4.47
C VAL A 69 -4.47 17.53 -3.18
N HIS A 70 -4.04 16.82 -2.15
CA HIS A 70 -3.57 17.40 -0.89
C HIS A 70 -2.10 17.85 -0.92
N ASN A 71 -1.44 17.83 -2.07
CA ASN A 71 -0.02 18.18 -2.23
C ASN A 71 0.93 17.41 -1.31
N THR A 72 0.56 16.19 -0.91
CA THR A 72 1.40 15.31 -0.08
C THR A 72 2.45 14.60 -0.94
N ILE A 73 2.10 14.30 -2.19
CA ILE A 73 3.01 13.74 -3.21
C ILE A 73 2.84 14.51 -4.52
N PRO A 74 3.88 14.58 -5.38
CA PRO A 74 3.79 15.27 -6.65
C PRO A 74 2.89 14.52 -7.65
N ARG A 75 2.32 15.23 -8.62
CA ARG A 75 1.52 14.61 -9.70
C ARG A 75 2.38 13.85 -10.73
N ASN A 76 3.59 14.32 -10.97
CA ASN A 76 4.50 13.76 -11.97
C ASN A 76 5.27 12.56 -11.41
N ILE A 77 4.55 11.44 -11.20
CA ILE A 77 5.11 10.15 -10.82
C ILE A 77 5.48 9.41 -12.11
N ASP A 78 6.73 8.91 -12.22
CA ASP A 78 7.19 8.20 -13.40
C ASP A 78 6.89 6.71 -13.32
N THR A 79 7.05 6.11 -12.14
CA THR A 79 6.78 4.68 -11.95
C THR A 79 6.27 4.36 -10.53
N VAL A 80 5.42 3.36 -10.45
CA VAL A 80 4.97 2.73 -9.19
C VAL A 80 5.85 1.51 -8.94
N PHE A 81 6.52 1.47 -7.80
CA PHE A 81 7.40 0.38 -7.42
C PHE A 81 6.76 -0.51 -6.35
N GLY A 82 6.73 -1.82 -6.59
CA GLY A 82 6.25 -2.82 -5.64
C GLY A 82 7.30 -3.88 -5.33
N PRO A 83 7.73 -4.04 -4.06
CA PRO A 83 8.72 -5.05 -3.69
C PRO A 83 8.26 -6.48 -3.98
N ALA A 84 9.14 -7.31 -4.56
CA ALA A 84 8.81 -8.70 -4.81
C ALA A 84 8.60 -9.48 -3.49
N TYR A 85 7.58 -10.35 -3.45
CA TYR A 85 6.70 -10.75 -4.55
C TYR A 85 5.32 -10.11 -4.48
N LYS A 86 4.80 -9.77 -3.29
CA LYS A 86 3.44 -9.26 -3.08
C LYS A 86 3.22 -7.86 -3.64
N GLY A 87 4.26 -7.04 -3.67
CA GLY A 87 4.21 -5.71 -4.27
C GLY A 87 4.05 -5.72 -5.79
N ILE A 88 4.40 -6.82 -6.48
CA ILE A 88 4.31 -6.91 -7.94
C ILE A 88 2.86 -6.70 -8.42
N PRO A 89 1.86 -7.53 -8.00
CA PRO A 89 0.49 -7.32 -8.42
C PRO A 89 -0.06 -5.95 -7.96
N LEU A 90 0.39 -5.42 -6.83
CA LEU A 90 0.01 -4.08 -6.35
C LEU A 90 0.50 -2.99 -7.30
N ALA A 91 1.78 -3.01 -7.68
CA ALA A 91 2.34 -2.01 -8.58
C ALA A 91 1.64 -2.03 -9.95
N VAL A 92 1.46 -3.23 -10.52
CA VAL A 92 0.80 -3.40 -11.82
C VAL A 92 -0.66 -2.93 -11.78
N SER A 93 -1.45 -3.40 -10.81
CA SER A 93 -2.87 -3.03 -10.72
C SER A 93 -3.06 -1.55 -10.41
N THR A 94 -2.18 -0.96 -9.59
CA THR A 94 -2.20 0.47 -9.29
C THR A 94 -1.89 1.31 -10.54
N ALA A 95 -0.87 0.94 -11.32
CA ALA A 95 -0.53 1.63 -12.58
C ALA A 95 -1.68 1.56 -13.60
N ILE A 96 -2.32 0.39 -13.73
CA ILE A 96 -3.51 0.23 -14.57
C ILE A 96 -4.64 1.14 -14.10
N ALA A 97 -4.94 1.14 -12.79
CA ALA A 97 -6.03 1.93 -12.22
C ALA A 97 -5.78 3.45 -12.32
N LEU A 98 -4.54 3.92 -12.13
CA LEU A 98 -4.16 5.32 -12.33
C LEU A 98 -4.38 5.76 -13.78
N THR A 99 -4.01 4.91 -14.74
CA THR A 99 -4.21 5.19 -16.16
C THR A 99 -5.70 5.20 -16.53
N ALA A 100 -6.45 4.19 -16.12
CA ALA A 100 -7.85 4.01 -16.53
C ALA A 100 -8.81 4.99 -15.83
N GLY A 101 -8.58 5.31 -14.54
CA GLY A 101 -9.52 6.06 -13.72
C GLY A 101 -9.10 7.48 -13.37
N HIS A 102 -7.79 7.82 -13.47
CA HIS A 102 -7.26 9.10 -12.99
C HIS A 102 -6.49 9.91 -14.06
N ASN A 103 -6.50 9.44 -15.31
CA ASN A 103 -5.77 10.05 -16.43
C ASN A 103 -4.29 10.32 -16.10
N MET A 104 -3.65 9.31 -15.49
CA MET A 104 -2.24 9.33 -15.09
C MET A 104 -1.54 8.09 -15.64
N THR A 105 -0.87 8.24 -16.79
CA THR A 105 -0.05 7.15 -17.32
C THR A 105 1.26 7.09 -16.56
N VAL A 106 1.45 6.03 -15.78
CA VAL A 106 2.64 5.77 -14.99
C VAL A 106 3.19 4.39 -15.32
N GLY A 107 4.50 4.24 -15.22
CA GLY A 107 5.14 2.93 -15.32
C GLY A 107 4.92 2.06 -14.08
N TYR A 108 5.33 0.80 -14.16
CA TYR A 108 5.48 -0.07 -12.99
C TYR A 108 6.89 -0.66 -12.96
N THR A 109 7.42 -0.86 -11.76
CA THR A 109 8.74 -1.45 -11.54
C THR A 109 8.71 -2.34 -10.30
N PHE A 110 9.45 -3.43 -10.30
CA PHE A 110 9.65 -4.29 -9.14
C PHE A 110 11.06 -4.88 -9.11
N ASP A 111 11.53 -5.31 -7.93
CA ASP A 111 12.84 -5.94 -7.79
C ASP A 111 12.76 -7.46 -8.00
N ARG A 112 13.86 -8.04 -8.42
CA ARG A 112 14.10 -9.49 -8.37
C ARG A 112 14.68 -9.86 -7.01
N LYS A 113 14.42 -11.09 -6.55
CA LYS A 113 15.10 -11.64 -5.35
C LYS A 113 16.54 -12.01 -5.63
N GLU A 114 16.84 -12.34 -6.87
CA GLU A 114 18.18 -12.69 -7.33
C GLU A 114 18.54 -11.88 -8.58
N LYS A 115 19.78 -11.44 -8.66
CA LYS A 115 20.28 -10.73 -9.85
C LYS A 115 20.32 -11.70 -11.01
N LYS A 116 19.83 -11.25 -12.18
CA LYS A 116 19.93 -12.02 -13.40
C LYS A 116 21.14 -11.55 -14.19
N ASP A 117 22.00 -12.50 -14.59
CA ASP A 117 23.26 -12.21 -15.29
C ASP A 117 23.13 -12.24 -16.83
N HIS A 118 21.97 -12.71 -17.36
CA HIS A 118 21.74 -12.87 -18.80
C HIS A 118 20.45 -12.21 -19.27
N GLY A 119 20.44 -11.72 -20.51
CA GLY A 119 19.29 -11.02 -21.12
C GLY A 119 19.14 -9.61 -20.56
N ASP A 120 17.89 -9.19 -20.29
CA ASP A 120 17.59 -7.94 -19.56
C ASP A 120 18.05 -8.08 -18.10
N GLY A 121 19.37 -8.14 -17.90
CA GLY A 121 20.01 -8.35 -16.61
C GLY A 121 19.64 -7.28 -15.59
N GLY A 122 20.10 -7.46 -14.34
CA GLY A 122 19.91 -6.48 -13.28
C GLY A 122 18.90 -6.91 -12.20
N TRP A 123 18.66 -5.98 -11.29
CA TRP A 123 17.78 -6.18 -10.13
C TRP A 123 16.33 -5.77 -10.40
N MET A 124 16.10 -4.89 -11.39
CA MET A 124 14.80 -4.29 -11.65
C MET A 124 14.14 -4.87 -12.90
N VAL A 125 12.79 -4.90 -12.88
CA VAL A 125 11.94 -5.33 -13.99
C VAL A 125 10.81 -4.31 -14.16
N GLY A 126 10.37 -4.12 -15.40
CA GLY A 126 9.34 -3.14 -15.76
C GLY A 126 9.95 -1.89 -16.36
N THR A 127 9.50 -0.71 -15.93
CA THR A 127 10.04 0.56 -16.43
C THR A 127 11.51 0.71 -16.02
N PRO A 128 12.42 0.88 -16.98
CA PRO A 128 13.83 1.15 -16.69
C PRO A 128 13.97 2.42 -15.84
N LEU A 129 14.77 2.34 -14.78
CA LEU A 129 15.02 3.50 -13.93
C LEU A 129 16.14 4.37 -14.52
N THR A 130 15.91 5.68 -14.53
CA THR A 130 16.91 6.68 -14.95
C THR A 130 17.01 7.80 -13.91
N ASP A 131 18.10 8.54 -13.93
CA ASP A 131 18.34 9.64 -13.00
C ASP A 131 17.23 10.69 -13.05
N GLY A 132 16.80 11.14 -11.87
CA GLY A 132 15.75 12.14 -11.71
C GLY A 132 14.33 11.59 -11.74
N MET A 133 14.13 10.30 -12.05
CA MET A 133 12.78 9.71 -12.02
C MET A 133 12.18 9.72 -10.61
N LYS A 134 10.87 9.99 -10.55
CA LYS A 134 10.06 9.98 -9.33
C LYS A 134 9.37 8.64 -9.16
N VAL A 135 9.76 7.93 -8.13
CA VAL A 135 9.30 6.58 -7.81
C VAL A 135 8.35 6.62 -6.62
N LEU A 136 7.12 6.12 -6.81
CA LEU A 136 6.17 5.91 -5.74
C LEU A 136 6.19 4.45 -5.29
N LEU A 137 6.44 4.20 -4.01
CA LEU A 137 6.43 2.86 -3.45
C LEU A 137 5.00 2.42 -3.09
N VAL A 138 4.69 1.14 -3.33
CA VAL A 138 3.46 0.50 -2.84
C VAL A 138 3.81 -0.82 -2.16
N ASP A 139 3.16 -1.10 -1.01
CA ASP A 139 3.33 -2.39 -0.32
C ASP A 139 2.02 -2.76 0.41
N ASP A 140 1.86 -4.03 0.82
CA ASP A 140 0.63 -4.52 1.46
C ASP A 140 0.54 -4.06 2.93
N VAL A 141 1.42 -4.54 3.78
CA VAL A 141 1.40 -4.30 5.23
C VAL A 141 2.79 -3.98 5.74
N MET A 142 2.93 -2.85 6.39
CA MET A 142 4.19 -2.50 7.06
C MET A 142 4.15 -2.88 8.54
N THR A 143 5.14 -3.69 8.96
CA THR A 143 5.44 -3.98 10.37
C THR A 143 6.66 -3.19 10.83
N ALA A 144 7.86 -3.68 10.53
CA ALA A 144 9.13 -3.03 10.89
C ALA A 144 9.73 -2.12 9.80
N GLY A 145 9.11 -2.06 8.60
CA GLY A 145 9.61 -1.28 7.47
C GLY A 145 10.87 -1.86 6.80
N THR A 146 11.18 -3.13 7.05
CA THR A 146 12.39 -3.78 6.52
C THR A 146 12.40 -3.78 5.00
N ALA A 147 11.29 -4.14 4.34
CA ALA A 147 11.20 -4.18 2.88
C ALA A 147 11.54 -2.82 2.25
N VAL A 148 10.98 -1.73 2.77
CA VAL A 148 11.26 -0.37 2.25
C VAL A 148 12.72 0.03 2.49
N ARG A 149 13.29 -0.30 3.67
CA ARG A 149 14.70 -0.02 3.96
C ARG A 149 15.66 -0.77 3.05
N GLU A 150 15.33 -1.99 2.67
CA GLU A 150 16.15 -2.81 1.77
C GLU A 150 16.04 -2.36 0.30
N VAL A 151 14.85 -1.89 -0.09
CA VAL A 151 14.56 -1.51 -1.48
C VAL A 151 15.17 -0.17 -1.86
N ILE A 152 15.14 0.84 -0.98
CA ILE A 152 15.64 2.18 -1.31
C ILE A 152 17.12 2.19 -1.73
N PRO A 153 18.04 1.50 -1.02
CA PRO A 153 19.42 1.39 -1.48
C PRO A 153 19.55 0.72 -2.86
N LYS A 154 18.73 -0.29 -3.15
CA LYS A 154 18.72 -0.97 -4.46
C LYS A 154 18.27 -0.03 -5.58
N LEU A 155 17.19 0.73 -5.35
CA LEU A 155 16.70 1.74 -6.30
C LEU A 155 17.78 2.78 -6.61
N LYS A 156 18.43 3.30 -5.55
CA LYS A 156 19.53 4.29 -5.69
C LYS A 156 20.81 3.74 -6.31
N ALA A 157 21.04 2.44 -6.20
CA ALA A 157 22.16 1.77 -6.87
C ALA A 157 21.90 1.58 -8.37
N GLU A 158 20.63 1.48 -8.79
CA GLU A 158 20.23 1.37 -10.19
C GLU A 158 20.31 2.73 -10.91
N ALA A 159 19.74 3.78 -10.27
CA ALA A 159 19.77 5.15 -10.78
C ALA A 159 19.54 6.15 -9.64
N ASN A 160 19.93 7.41 -9.84
CA ASN A 160 19.67 8.49 -8.87
C ASN A 160 18.20 8.93 -8.91
N VAL A 161 17.30 8.07 -8.40
CA VAL A 161 15.86 8.31 -8.38
C VAL A 161 15.42 9.04 -7.11
N GLU A 162 14.30 9.77 -7.21
CA GLU A 162 13.61 10.40 -6.10
C GLU A 162 12.44 9.51 -5.64
N VAL A 163 12.48 9.00 -4.41
CA VAL A 163 11.33 8.31 -3.81
C VAL A 163 10.37 9.34 -3.26
N VAL A 164 9.22 9.52 -3.94
CA VAL A 164 8.27 10.61 -3.67
C VAL A 164 7.16 10.23 -2.69
N GLY A 165 7.01 8.95 -2.37
CA GLY A 165 6.00 8.51 -1.42
C GLY A 165 5.98 7.01 -1.20
N LEU A 166 5.15 6.61 -0.24
CA LEU A 166 4.83 5.22 0.08
C LEU A 166 3.33 5.10 0.37
N VAL A 167 2.65 4.18 -0.31
CA VAL A 167 1.25 3.85 -0.06
C VAL A 167 1.14 2.41 0.44
N LEU A 168 0.40 2.24 1.53
CA LEU A 168 0.21 0.96 2.21
C LEU A 168 -1.28 0.64 2.34
N SER A 169 -1.66 -0.64 2.20
CA SER A 169 -3.00 -1.10 2.58
C SER A 169 -3.24 -0.88 4.06
N VAL A 170 -2.33 -1.37 4.89
CA VAL A 170 -2.47 -1.30 6.35
C VAL A 170 -1.16 -0.90 7.01
N ASP A 171 -1.21 0.19 7.77
CA ASP A 171 -0.19 0.52 8.75
C ASP A 171 -0.61 -0.09 10.09
N ARG A 172 0.12 -1.10 10.56
CA ARG A 172 -0.17 -1.75 11.85
C ARG A 172 0.18 -0.89 13.05
N MET A 173 0.85 0.25 12.83
CA MET A 173 1.30 1.18 13.86
C MET A 173 2.14 0.49 14.95
N GLU A 174 2.81 -0.61 14.60
CA GLU A 174 3.67 -1.34 15.54
C GLU A 174 4.96 -0.56 15.78
N LYS A 175 5.40 -0.54 17.05
CA LYS A 175 6.69 0.02 17.44
C LYS A 175 7.81 -0.79 16.79
N THR A 176 8.86 -0.12 16.32
CA THR A 176 10.09 -0.80 15.88
C THR A 176 10.83 -1.41 17.08
N LYS A 177 11.75 -2.35 16.84
CA LYS A 177 12.54 -2.95 17.92
C LYS A 177 13.41 -1.93 18.66
N ASP A 178 13.79 -0.86 17.97
CA ASP A 178 14.80 0.10 18.42
C ASP A 178 14.22 1.48 18.83
N SER A 179 12.90 1.68 18.72
CA SER A 179 12.26 2.94 19.10
C SER A 179 10.77 2.77 19.40
N ASP A 180 10.23 3.69 20.21
CA ASP A 180 8.80 3.80 20.50
C ASP A 180 7.96 4.33 19.32
N MET A 181 8.58 4.58 18.19
CA MET A 181 7.91 5.09 16.98
C MET A 181 7.49 3.96 16.04
N SER A 182 6.36 4.13 15.36
CA SER A 182 5.95 3.19 14.29
C SER A 182 6.94 3.23 13.13
N ALA A 183 7.10 2.10 12.43
CA ALA A 183 7.99 1.98 11.29
C ALA A 183 7.67 2.95 10.14
N VAL A 184 6.43 3.43 10.07
CA VAL A 184 5.96 4.39 9.06
C VAL A 184 6.34 5.84 9.42
N ARG A 185 6.61 6.15 10.69
CA ARG A 185 6.86 7.53 11.13
C ARG A 185 8.06 8.20 10.45
N PRO A 186 9.20 7.53 10.18
CA PRO A 186 10.28 8.11 9.39
C PRO A 186 9.85 8.47 7.95
N TRP A 187 8.81 7.79 7.45
CA TRP A 187 8.24 7.94 6.11
C TRP A 187 6.94 8.75 6.11
N SER A 188 6.53 9.33 7.27
CA SER A 188 5.25 10.03 7.41
C SER A 188 5.10 11.26 6.53
N ARG A 189 6.19 11.83 6.03
CA ARG A 189 6.15 12.85 4.97
C ARG A 189 5.63 12.30 3.64
N PHE A 190 5.71 10.97 3.46
CA PHE A 190 5.42 10.26 2.21
C PHE A 190 4.36 9.17 2.36
N ALA A 191 3.97 8.80 3.58
CA ALA A 191 3.03 7.70 3.81
C ALA A 191 1.58 8.17 3.74
N SER A 192 0.88 7.78 2.70
CA SER A 192 -0.56 7.90 2.61
C SER A 192 -1.20 6.61 3.11
N ARG A 193 -2.00 6.68 4.19
CA ARG A 193 -2.54 5.51 4.88
C ARG A 193 -3.97 5.20 4.44
N CYS A 194 -4.24 3.96 4.07
CA CYS A 194 -5.57 3.37 4.14
C CYS A 194 -5.65 2.59 5.47
N SER A 195 -5.76 3.25 6.61
CA SER A 195 -5.84 2.56 7.91
C SER A 195 -7.29 2.36 8.32
N PRO A 196 -7.69 1.17 8.78
CA PRO A 196 -8.90 1.04 9.57
C PRO A 196 -8.67 1.80 10.89
N SER A 197 -9.43 2.87 11.12
CA SER A 197 -9.38 3.61 12.36
C SER A 197 -9.98 2.75 13.50
N PRO A 198 -9.34 2.67 14.69
CA PRO A 198 -9.89 1.92 15.82
C PRO A 198 -11.23 2.48 16.34
N THR A 199 -11.68 3.62 15.85
CA THR A 199 -12.97 4.22 16.21
C THR A 199 -14.17 3.49 15.59
N CYS A 200 -13.99 2.67 14.56
CA CYS A 200 -15.08 1.93 13.91
C CYS A 200 -15.55 0.70 14.71
N ALA A 201 -14.75 0.22 15.67
CA ALA A 201 -15.08 -0.96 16.49
C ALA A 201 -16.04 -0.67 17.68
N ARG A 202 -16.46 0.57 17.89
CA ARG A 202 -17.29 0.94 19.07
C ARG A 202 -18.79 1.10 18.81
N SER A 203 -19.29 0.83 17.60
CA SER A 203 -20.72 1.06 17.30
C SER A 203 -21.60 -0.18 17.21
N SER A 204 -21.12 -1.35 17.66
CA SER A 204 -21.94 -2.57 17.71
C SER A 204 -22.15 -3.05 19.15
N THR A 205 -22.76 -2.22 19.99
CA THR A 205 -23.44 -2.71 21.19
C THR A 205 -24.85 -3.08 20.76
N PRO A 206 -25.32 -4.33 20.95
CA PRO A 206 -26.73 -4.66 20.73
C PRO A 206 -27.60 -3.95 21.76
N PRO A 207 -28.85 -3.56 21.43
CA PRO A 207 -29.73 -2.94 22.38
C PRO A 207 -30.05 -3.91 23.53
N PRO A 208 -30.28 -3.42 24.75
CA PRO A 208 -30.67 -4.25 25.89
C PRO A 208 -32.04 -4.90 25.63
N ARG A 209 -32.21 -6.16 26.04
CA ARG A 209 -33.44 -6.91 25.99
C ARG A 209 -34.48 -6.34 26.96
#